data_40aad817b32d1a80a6d2ceff0edf7f76
#
_entry.id   40aad817b32d1a80a6d2ceff0edf7f76
#
_cell.length_a   1.000
_cell.length_b   1.000
_cell.length_c   1.000
_cell.angle_alpha   90.00
_cell.angle_beta   90.00
_cell.angle_gamma   90.00
#
_symmetry.space_group_name_H-M   'P 1'
#
loop_
_entity.id
_entity.type
_entity.pdbx_description
1 polymer ?
#
loop_
_entity_poly.entity_id
_entity_poly.type
_entity_poly.pdbx_seq_one_letter_code
_entity_poly.pdbx_strand_id
1 'polypeptide(L)'
;MRSTSYFFVFLALAAVFISPPISFSDDLNNEVYLLSKNNKLLAFSGLQNKWSEKDLGTGETVVKSDYDGNVAVAYTQDRALAFSGITGRWSEERFRIHETVESIKAQGNVGTIITNIRALAFSAKKGIWVESVFDIHD
;
A
#
# COMPACT_ATOMS: atom_id res chain seq x y z
N MET A 1 29.50 52.11 58.09
CA MET A 1 29.41 51.62 56.69
C MET A 1 28.70 50.27 56.68
N ARG A 2 27.48 50.30 56.25
CA ARG A 2 26.72 49.05 56.11
C ARG A 2 26.79 48.61 54.63
N SER A 3 27.43 47.48 54.40
CA SER A 3 27.45 46.84 53.10
C SER A 3 26.16 46.07 52.94
N THR A 4 25.32 46.49 51.98
CA THR A 4 24.10 45.78 51.63
C THR A 4 24.42 44.85 50.46
N SER A 5 24.59 43.55 50.75
CA SER A 5 24.71 42.53 49.70
C SER A 5 23.33 42.25 49.15
N TYR A 6 23.10 42.65 47.94
CA TYR A 6 21.93 42.20 47.18
C TYR A 6 22.23 40.84 46.57
N PHE A 7 21.58 39.85 47.16
CA PHE A 7 21.57 38.50 46.59
C PHE A 7 20.55 38.47 45.43
N PHE A 8 21.04 38.51 44.21
CA PHE A 8 20.20 38.24 43.05
C PHE A 8 20.01 36.74 42.91
N VAL A 9 18.82 36.27 43.29
CA VAL A 9 18.38 34.92 42.98
C VAL A 9 17.93 34.92 41.53
N PHE A 10 18.79 34.39 40.63
CA PHE A 10 18.36 34.10 39.29
C PHE A 10 17.50 32.83 39.31
N LEU A 11 16.18 33.03 39.21
CA LEU A 11 15.25 31.94 38.99
C LEU A 11 15.36 31.54 37.52
N ALA A 12 16.16 30.53 37.22
CA ALA A 12 16.22 29.95 35.89
C ALA A 12 14.89 29.21 35.64
N LEU A 13 13.98 29.85 34.91
CA LEU A 13 12.78 29.21 34.45
C LEU A 13 13.18 28.26 33.32
N ALA A 14 13.37 26.98 33.65
CA ALA A 14 13.56 25.94 32.64
C ALA A 14 12.23 25.75 31.94
N ALA A 15 12.06 26.35 30.75
CA ALA A 15 10.94 26.06 29.88
C ALA A 15 11.13 24.64 29.33
N VAL A 16 10.42 23.71 29.93
CA VAL A 16 10.33 22.35 29.37
C VAL A 16 9.45 22.44 28.14
N PHE A 17 10.07 22.49 26.95
CA PHE A 17 9.37 22.33 25.70
C PHE A 17 8.98 20.86 25.57
N ILE A 18 7.75 20.53 25.98
CA ILE A 18 7.13 19.24 25.65
C ILE A 18 6.71 19.38 24.20
N SER A 19 7.55 18.88 23.30
CA SER A 19 7.15 18.69 21.90
C SER A 19 6.01 17.68 21.90
N PRO A 20 4.83 18.01 21.34
CA PRO A 20 3.80 16.99 21.17
C PRO A 20 4.39 15.84 20.35
N PRO A 21 4.08 14.57 20.67
CA PRO A 21 4.51 13.48 19.85
C PRO A 21 3.97 13.73 18.43
N ILE A 22 4.87 13.82 17.46
CA ILE A 22 4.49 13.87 16.05
C ILE A 22 3.90 12.49 15.78
N SER A 23 2.57 12.36 15.84
CA SER A 23 1.91 11.19 15.31
C SER A 23 2.04 11.28 13.79
N PHE A 24 2.95 10.49 13.23
CA PHE A 24 2.92 10.20 11.81
C PHE A 24 1.61 9.45 11.59
N SER A 25 0.59 10.13 11.07
CA SER A 25 -0.58 9.45 10.58
C SER A 25 -0.14 8.53 9.44
N ASP A 26 -0.68 7.32 9.40
CA ASP A 26 -0.42 6.32 8.36
C ASP A 26 -0.71 6.84 6.93
N ASP A 27 -1.39 7.97 6.81
CA ASP A 27 -1.70 8.67 5.56
C ASP A 27 -0.47 9.21 4.80
N LEU A 28 0.70 9.28 5.43
CA LEU A 28 1.93 9.76 4.80
C LEU A 28 2.73 8.65 4.08
N ASN A 29 2.23 7.42 4.09
CA ASN A 29 2.96 6.26 3.57
C ASN A 29 2.36 5.66 2.29
N ASN A 30 1.57 6.42 1.54
CA ASN A 30 1.15 5.99 0.22
C ASN A 30 2.30 6.20 -0.77
N GLU A 31 3.14 5.18 -0.89
CA GLU A 31 4.31 5.19 -1.78
C GLU A 31 3.98 4.73 -3.20
N VAL A 32 2.76 4.24 -3.42
CA VAL A 32 2.29 3.75 -4.71
C VAL A 32 1.07 4.55 -5.17
N TYR A 33 1.07 4.90 -6.43
CA TYR A 33 -0.08 5.45 -7.13
C TYR A 33 -0.40 4.59 -8.35
N LEU A 34 -1.68 4.34 -8.60
CA LEU A 34 -2.14 3.50 -9.70
C LEU A 34 -3.12 4.26 -10.60
N LEU A 35 -2.94 4.13 -11.90
CA LEU A 35 -3.93 4.58 -12.86
C LEU A 35 -4.04 3.61 -14.04
N SER A 36 -5.20 3.62 -14.70
CA SER A 36 -5.47 2.85 -15.90
C SER A 36 -5.73 3.80 -17.06
N LYS A 37 -5.00 3.61 -18.16
CA LYS A 37 -5.15 4.41 -19.37
C LYS A 37 -4.65 3.65 -20.61
N ASN A 38 -5.39 3.79 -21.72
CA ASN A 38 -4.98 3.26 -23.03
C ASN A 38 -4.59 1.78 -23.00
N ASN A 39 -5.43 0.96 -22.39
CA ASN A 39 -5.21 -0.49 -22.26
C ASN A 39 -3.93 -0.87 -21.49
N LYS A 40 -3.52 -0.02 -20.58
CA LYS A 40 -2.37 -0.22 -19.69
C LYS A 40 -2.71 0.12 -18.25
N LEU A 41 -2.09 -0.57 -17.33
CA LEU A 41 -1.97 -0.15 -15.94
C LEU A 41 -0.62 0.54 -15.76
N LEU A 42 -0.65 1.69 -15.11
CA LEU A 42 0.52 2.47 -14.77
C LEU A 42 0.60 2.58 -13.25
N ALA A 43 1.71 2.14 -12.69
CA ALA A 43 1.97 2.27 -11.27
C ALA A 43 3.23 3.10 -11.03
N PHE A 44 3.13 4.07 -10.13
CA PHE A 44 4.26 4.85 -9.67
C PHE A 44 4.73 4.34 -8.32
N SER A 45 6.04 4.13 -8.18
CA SER A 45 6.68 3.84 -6.91
C SER A 45 7.42 5.07 -6.41
N GLY A 46 6.98 5.62 -5.28
CA GLY A 46 7.67 6.72 -4.60
C GLY A 46 9.04 6.28 -4.06
N LEU A 47 9.17 5.04 -3.61
CA LEU A 47 10.44 4.50 -3.13
C LEU A 47 11.48 4.39 -4.25
N GLN A 48 11.08 4.00 -5.44
CA GLN A 48 11.98 3.86 -6.59
C GLN A 48 11.98 5.09 -7.52
N ASN A 49 11.06 6.01 -7.28
CA ASN A 49 10.90 7.24 -8.06
C ASN A 49 10.76 6.98 -9.56
N LYS A 50 9.91 6.01 -9.90
CA LYS A 50 9.66 5.66 -11.32
C LYS A 50 8.29 5.07 -11.55
N TRP A 51 7.82 5.21 -12.80
CA TRP A 51 6.64 4.54 -13.32
C TRP A 51 6.98 3.13 -13.81
N SER A 52 6.02 2.23 -13.68
CA SER A 52 6.06 0.90 -14.27
C SER A 52 4.74 0.63 -14.99
N GLU A 53 4.82 0.07 -16.18
CA GLU A 53 3.66 -0.22 -17.01
C GLU A 53 3.35 -1.71 -17.02
N LYS A 54 2.06 -2.03 -17.09
CA LYS A 54 1.55 -3.38 -17.33
C LYS A 54 0.56 -3.34 -18.47
N ASP A 55 0.90 -4.01 -19.56
CA ASP A 55 0.01 -4.13 -20.70
C ASP A 55 -1.17 -5.06 -20.39
N LEU A 56 -2.35 -4.64 -20.79
CA LEU A 56 -3.55 -5.46 -20.78
C LEU A 56 -3.73 -6.12 -22.15
N GLY A 57 -4.35 -7.29 -22.17
CA GLY A 57 -4.66 -7.98 -23.41
C GLY A 57 -5.73 -7.27 -24.24
N THR A 58 -5.88 -7.66 -25.49
CA THR A 58 -6.94 -7.15 -26.37
C THR A 58 -8.31 -7.44 -25.75
N GLY A 59 -9.11 -6.39 -25.56
CA GLY A 59 -10.41 -6.51 -24.92
C GLY A 59 -10.39 -6.74 -23.41
N GLU A 60 -9.21 -6.80 -22.79
CA GLU A 60 -9.06 -6.91 -21.34
C GLU A 60 -9.24 -5.54 -20.70
N THR A 61 -10.13 -5.44 -19.72
CA THR A 61 -10.43 -4.21 -19.01
C THR A 61 -10.30 -4.40 -17.50
N VAL A 62 -9.81 -3.38 -16.81
CA VAL A 62 -9.81 -3.36 -15.36
C VAL A 62 -11.22 -3.24 -14.83
N VAL A 63 -11.64 -4.21 -14.01
CA VAL A 63 -12.95 -4.20 -13.37
C VAL A 63 -12.91 -3.33 -12.12
N LYS A 64 -11.89 -3.52 -11.28
CA LYS A 64 -11.69 -2.76 -10.06
C LYS A 64 -10.22 -2.74 -9.68
N SER A 65 -9.82 -1.71 -8.98
CA SER A 65 -8.47 -1.56 -8.44
C SER A 65 -8.48 -0.89 -7.07
N ASP A 66 -7.41 -1.08 -6.33
CA ASP A 66 -7.17 -0.43 -5.05
C ASP A 66 -5.65 -0.29 -4.84
N TYR A 67 -5.23 0.71 -4.09
CA TYR A 67 -3.84 0.87 -3.71
C TYR A 67 -3.73 1.53 -2.34
N ASP A 68 -2.73 1.12 -1.60
CA ASP A 68 -2.39 1.68 -0.29
C ASP A 68 -0.93 1.34 0.03
N GLY A 69 -0.26 2.19 0.80
CA GLY A 69 1.12 1.96 1.20
C GLY A 69 2.03 1.66 0.01
N ASN A 70 2.60 0.47 -0.02
CA ASN A 70 3.54 0.02 -1.05
C ASN A 70 2.96 -0.98 -2.05
N VAL A 71 1.66 -1.15 -2.08
CA VAL A 71 0.99 -2.14 -2.91
C VAL A 71 -0.13 -1.53 -3.74
N ALA A 72 -0.24 -1.96 -4.98
CA ALA A 72 -1.42 -1.73 -5.81
C ALA A 72 -1.95 -3.07 -6.32
N VAL A 73 -3.24 -3.23 -6.31
CA VAL A 73 -3.92 -4.43 -6.83
C VAL A 73 -5.03 -4.03 -7.79
N ALA A 74 -5.23 -4.84 -8.79
CA ALA A 74 -6.31 -4.68 -9.75
C ALA A 74 -6.75 -6.05 -10.24
N TYR A 75 -7.93 -6.15 -10.79
CA TYR A 75 -8.30 -7.35 -11.52
C TYR A 75 -9.07 -7.00 -12.79
N THR A 76 -8.90 -7.86 -13.75
CA THR A 76 -9.63 -7.88 -15.01
C THR A 76 -10.58 -9.07 -15.03
N GLN A 77 -11.27 -9.29 -16.13
CA GLN A 77 -12.07 -10.53 -16.32
C GLN A 77 -11.21 -11.80 -16.32
N ASP A 78 -9.88 -11.69 -16.55
CA ASP A 78 -9.01 -12.84 -16.79
C ASP A 78 -8.03 -13.12 -15.66
N ARG A 79 -7.60 -12.08 -14.92
CA ARG A 79 -6.48 -12.20 -13.98
C ARG A 79 -6.49 -11.15 -12.88
N ALA A 80 -5.84 -11.52 -11.78
CA ALA A 80 -5.43 -10.61 -10.73
C ALA A 80 -4.05 -10.03 -11.08
N LEU A 81 -3.86 -8.76 -10.80
CA LEU A 81 -2.62 -8.02 -11.03
C LEU A 81 -2.22 -7.32 -9.75
N ALA A 82 -0.94 -7.36 -9.41
CA ALA A 82 -0.41 -6.62 -8.28
C ALA A 82 0.92 -5.96 -8.62
N PHE A 83 1.15 -4.81 -8.03
CA PHE A 83 2.40 -4.06 -8.14
C PHE A 83 2.99 -3.85 -6.77
N SER A 84 4.29 -4.10 -6.65
CA SER A 84 5.06 -3.78 -5.46
C SER A 84 5.84 -2.49 -5.65
N GLY A 85 5.56 -1.48 -4.82
CA GLY A 85 6.37 -0.26 -4.77
C GLY A 85 7.79 -0.50 -4.24
N ILE A 86 8.01 -1.60 -3.53
CA ILE A 86 9.31 -1.98 -2.97
C ILE A 86 10.19 -2.60 -4.05
N THR A 87 9.68 -3.60 -4.80
CA THR A 87 10.44 -4.26 -5.86
C THR A 87 10.35 -3.54 -7.21
N GLY A 88 9.35 -2.68 -7.40
CA GLY A 88 9.07 -2.01 -8.66
C GLY A 88 8.55 -2.93 -9.76
N ARG A 89 7.99 -4.08 -9.40
CA ARG A 89 7.57 -5.12 -10.34
C ARG A 89 6.11 -5.45 -10.23
N TRP A 90 5.53 -5.80 -11.37
CA TRP A 90 4.20 -6.38 -11.49
C TRP A 90 4.25 -7.89 -11.31
N SER A 91 3.18 -8.45 -10.75
CA SER A 91 2.93 -9.88 -10.65
C SER A 91 1.47 -10.16 -11.02
N GLU A 92 1.22 -11.31 -11.59
CA GLU A 92 -0.11 -11.70 -12.03
C GLU A 92 -0.48 -13.10 -11.56
N GLU A 93 -1.79 -13.33 -11.40
CA GLU A 93 -2.38 -14.62 -11.11
C GLU A 93 -3.64 -14.80 -11.96
N ARG A 94 -3.65 -15.81 -12.82
CA ARG A 94 -4.80 -16.08 -13.68
C ARG A 94 -5.94 -16.68 -12.91
N PHE A 95 -7.15 -16.22 -13.22
CA PHE A 95 -8.36 -16.83 -12.69
C PHE A 95 -8.62 -18.19 -13.33
N ARG A 96 -9.22 -19.07 -12.54
CA ARG A 96 -9.69 -20.39 -12.99
C ARG A 96 -11.04 -20.24 -13.69
N ILE A 97 -11.47 -21.29 -14.37
CA ILE A 97 -12.78 -21.35 -15.01
C ILE A 97 -13.87 -21.15 -13.93
N HIS A 98 -14.83 -20.26 -14.20
CA HIS A 98 -15.92 -19.92 -13.30
C HIS A 98 -15.49 -19.26 -11.96
N GLU A 99 -14.27 -18.81 -11.86
CA GLU A 99 -13.82 -18.02 -10.73
C GLU A 99 -14.31 -16.58 -10.83
N THR A 100 -14.97 -16.08 -9.79
CA THR A 100 -15.51 -14.73 -9.72
C THR A 100 -14.95 -13.99 -8.51
N VAL A 101 -14.60 -12.73 -8.66
CA VAL A 101 -14.08 -11.90 -7.58
C VAL A 101 -15.23 -11.38 -6.71
N GLU A 102 -15.10 -11.54 -5.41
CA GLU A 102 -16.04 -11.04 -4.41
C GLU A 102 -15.55 -9.75 -3.76
N SER A 103 -14.25 -9.61 -3.54
CA SER A 103 -13.67 -8.40 -2.96
C SER A 103 -12.21 -8.19 -3.36
N ILE A 104 -11.79 -6.94 -3.33
CA ILE A 104 -10.41 -6.50 -3.55
C ILE A 104 -10.06 -5.45 -2.52
N LYS A 105 -8.85 -5.53 -1.96
CA LYS A 105 -8.36 -4.56 -0.99
C LYS A 105 -6.85 -4.46 -1.02
N ALA A 106 -6.34 -3.24 -0.91
CA ALA A 106 -4.95 -2.96 -0.61
C ALA A 106 -4.86 -2.33 0.79
N GLN A 107 -3.91 -2.80 1.59
CA GLN A 107 -3.66 -2.25 2.91
C GLN A 107 -2.18 -2.40 3.29
N GLY A 108 -1.50 -1.28 3.44
CA GLY A 108 -0.08 -1.26 3.81
C GLY A 108 0.81 -1.93 2.76
N ASN A 109 1.32 -3.11 3.06
CA ASN A 109 2.18 -3.90 2.18
C ASN A 109 1.48 -5.16 1.62
N VAL A 110 0.18 -5.28 1.82
CA VAL A 110 -0.58 -6.47 1.45
C VAL A 110 -1.75 -6.09 0.55
N GLY A 111 -1.85 -6.75 -0.58
CA GLY A 111 -3.03 -6.73 -1.44
C GLY A 111 -3.78 -8.05 -1.36
N THR A 112 -5.10 -8.01 -1.33
CA THR A 112 -5.93 -9.20 -1.29
C THR A 112 -7.01 -9.17 -2.35
N ILE A 113 -7.26 -10.31 -2.96
CA ILE A 113 -8.41 -10.56 -3.83
C ILE A 113 -9.08 -11.84 -3.35
N ILE A 114 -10.33 -11.72 -2.96
CA ILE A 114 -11.13 -12.86 -2.54
C ILE A 114 -12.05 -13.24 -3.68
N THR A 115 -12.02 -14.49 -4.05
CA THR A 115 -12.90 -15.05 -5.08
C THR A 115 -13.88 -16.05 -4.45
N ASN A 116 -14.77 -16.59 -5.26
CA ASN A 116 -15.69 -17.63 -4.81
C ASN A 116 -15.00 -18.95 -4.43
N ILE A 117 -13.74 -19.16 -4.82
CA ILE A 117 -13.04 -20.45 -4.61
C ILE A 117 -11.74 -20.33 -3.82
N ARG A 118 -11.15 -19.14 -3.71
CA ARG A 118 -9.87 -18.96 -3.01
C ARG A 118 -9.67 -17.52 -2.53
N ALA A 119 -8.81 -17.38 -1.54
CA ALA A 119 -8.22 -16.10 -1.18
C ALA A 119 -6.84 -15.97 -1.83
N LEU A 120 -6.60 -14.85 -2.49
CA LEU A 120 -5.31 -14.48 -3.06
C LEU A 120 -4.73 -13.33 -2.22
N ALA A 121 -3.50 -13.47 -1.78
CA ALA A 121 -2.78 -12.42 -1.08
C ALA A 121 -1.44 -12.14 -1.76
N PHE A 122 -1.13 -10.87 -1.90
CA PHE A 122 0.13 -10.40 -2.48
C PHE A 122 0.91 -9.61 -1.44
N SER A 123 2.16 -9.95 -1.26
CA SER A 123 3.08 -9.20 -0.39
C SER A 123 3.96 -8.28 -1.21
N ALA A 124 3.89 -6.97 -0.95
CA ALA A 124 4.79 -6.01 -1.60
C ALA A 124 6.26 -6.29 -1.28
N LYS A 125 6.55 -6.80 -0.08
CA LYS A 125 7.93 -7.14 0.34
C LYS A 125 8.49 -8.35 -0.39
N LYS A 126 7.64 -9.35 -0.68
CA LYS A 126 8.05 -10.59 -1.35
C LYS A 126 7.83 -10.54 -2.87
N GLY A 127 6.88 -9.74 -3.34
CA GLY A 127 6.56 -9.59 -4.76
C GLY A 127 5.88 -10.81 -5.38
N ILE A 128 5.23 -11.65 -4.58
CA ILE A 128 4.57 -12.88 -5.02
C ILE A 128 3.15 -12.99 -4.47
N TRP A 129 2.31 -13.70 -5.24
CA TRP A 129 0.98 -14.13 -4.81
C TRP A 129 1.04 -15.44 -4.03
N VAL A 130 0.22 -15.55 -3.01
CA VAL A 130 -0.02 -16.78 -2.25
C VAL A 130 -1.53 -17.02 -2.22
N GLU A 131 -1.95 -18.26 -2.45
CA GLU A 131 -3.35 -18.64 -2.44
C GLU A 131 -3.72 -19.52 -1.22
N SER A 132 -4.96 -19.37 -0.79
CA SER A 132 -5.63 -20.32 0.11
C SER A 132 -6.95 -20.72 -0.52
N VAL A 133 -7.06 -21.96 -0.93
CA VAL A 133 -8.25 -22.51 -1.58
C VAL A 133 -9.29 -22.84 -0.51
N PHE A 134 -10.53 -22.46 -0.75
CA PHE A 134 -11.63 -22.78 0.15
C PHE A 134 -12.06 -24.23 -0.06
N ASP A 135 -12.18 -24.97 1.04
CA ASP A 135 -12.79 -26.29 1.01
C ASP A 135 -14.29 -26.12 0.84
N ILE A 136 -14.77 -26.38 -0.36
CA ILE A 136 -16.20 -26.44 -0.62
C ILE A 136 -16.63 -27.86 -0.26
N HIS A 137 -16.98 -28.07 1.00
CA HIS A 137 -17.71 -29.26 1.38
C HIS A 137 -19.17 -29.03 1.06
N ASP A 138 -19.65 -29.78 0.11
CA ASP A 138 -21.08 -29.89 -0.22
C ASP A 138 -21.87 -30.54 0.93
#